data_958216659e3b70a0ff0a59b72b41e976
#
_entry.id   958216659e3b70a0ff0a59b72b41e976
#
_cell.length_a   1.000
_cell.length_b   1.000
_cell.length_c   1.000
_cell.angle_alpha   90.00
_cell.angle_beta   90.00
_cell.angle_gamma   90.00
#
_symmetry.space_group_name_H-M   'P 1'
#
loop_
_entity.id
_entity.type
_entity.pdbx_description
1 polymer ?
#
loop_
_entity_poly.entity_id
_entity_poly.type
_entity_poly.pdbx_seq_one_letter_code
_entity_poly.pdbx_strand_id
1 'polypeptide(L)' 'CLALVSGCSMLRPSTTLPSYQQNLMATCPKTLPTLSDGEAGTVLTTMKQWASQYHDCATRHNGLVDAIRAAE' A
#
# COMPACT_ATOMS: atom_id res chain seq x y z
N CYS A 1 -42.17 7.25 -10.57
CA CYS A 1 -40.94 7.39 -11.26
C CYS A 1 -40.10 8.50 -10.65
N LEU A 2 -40.74 9.48 -10.18
CA LEU A 2 -39.97 10.52 -9.57
C LEU A 2 -39.28 9.99 -8.35
N ALA A 3 -39.89 9.09 -7.70
CA ALA A 3 -39.33 8.52 -6.51
C ALA A 3 -38.00 7.83 -6.83
N LEU A 4 -37.91 7.31 -8.00
CA LEU A 4 -36.70 6.64 -8.34
C LEU A 4 -35.58 7.59 -8.43
N VAL A 5 -35.85 8.75 -8.91
CA VAL A 5 -34.82 9.75 -9.03
C VAL A 5 -34.31 10.10 -7.66
N SER A 6 -35.23 10.15 -6.74
CA SER A 6 -34.81 10.44 -5.39
C SER A 6 -33.91 9.36 -4.87
N GLY A 7 -34.25 8.16 -5.19
CA GLY A 7 -33.42 7.06 -4.75
C GLY A 7 -32.02 7.19 -5.26
N CYS A 8 -31.90 7.63 -6.45
CA CYS A 8 -30.58 7.76 -6.99
C CYS A 8 -29.80 8.78 -6.23
N SER A 9 -30.41 9.81 -5.87
CA SER A 9 -29.66 10.86 -5.22
C SER A 9 -29.09 10.38 -3.94
N MET A 10 -29.70 9.39 -3.35
CA MET A 10 -29.20 9.00 -2.12
C MET A 10 -28.04 8.21 -2.28
N LEU A 11 -27.81 7.75 -3.37
CA LEU A 11 -26.73 6.88 -3.52
C LEU A 11 -25.45 7.55 -3.23
N ARG A 12 -25.49 8.74 -3.13
CA ARG A 12 -24.32 9.33 -2.95
C ARG A 12 -23.91 9.38 -1.63
N PRO A 13 -23.75 8.65 -0.91
CA PRO A 13 -23.31 8.58 0.34
C PRO A 13 -21.90 8.79 0.29
N SER A 14 -21.50 9.63 -0.31
CA SER A 14 -20.15 9.91 -0.42
C SER A 14 -19.43 10.02 0.85
N THR A 15 -20.08 9.96 1.92
CA THR A 15 -19.39 10.06 3.18
C THR A 15 -18.63 8.80 3.51
N THR A 16 -18.86 7.72 2.81
CA THR A 16 -18.20 6.48 3.12
C THR A 16 -16.93 6.34 2.31
N LEU A 17 -15.82 6.15 2.96
CA LEU A 17 -14.57 5.96 2.27
C LEU A 17 -14.44 4.54 1.79
N PRO A 18 -13.83 4.31 0.66
CA PRO A 18 -13.64 2.94 0.18
C PRO A 18 -12.72 2.17 1.12
N SER A 19 -12.97 0.88 1.16
CA SER A 19 -12.18 0.00 1.99
C SER A 19 -11.14 -0.69 1.11
N TYR A 20 -9.92 -0.69 1.53
CA TYR A 20 -8.85 -1.34 0.79
C TYR A 20 -8.30 -2.50 1.62
N GLN A 21 -7.59 -3.40 0.97
CA GLN A 21 -7.03 -4.54 1.67
C GLN A 21 -6.03 -4.06 2.70
N GLN A 22 -6.06 -4.72 3.85
CA GLN A 22 -5.19 -4.34 4.94
C GLN A 22 -3.72 -4.38 4.57
N ASN A 23 -3.32 -5.37 3.83
CA ASN A 23 -1.91 -5.49 3.45
C ASN A 23 -1.46 -4.35 2.54
N LEU A 24 -2.36 -3.73 1.81
CA LEU A 24 -2.01 -2.60 0.98
C LEU A 24 -1.93 -1.31 1.80
N MET A 25 -2.56 -1.31 2.96
CA MET A 25 -2.56 -0.14 3.82
C MET A 25 -1.40 -0.14 4.80
N ALA A 26 -0.62 -1.19 4.84
CA ALA A 26 0.50 -1.28 5.75
C ALA A 26 1.57 -0.29 5.35
N THR A 27 2.16 0.38 6.35
CA THR A 27 3.21 1.33 6.07
C THR A 27 4.52 0.61 5.85
N CYS A 28 5.41 1.27 5.14
CA CYS A 28 6.75 0.73 4.92
C CYS A 28 7.60 0.94 6.15
N PRO A 29 8.57 0.07 6.41
CA PRO A 29 9.49 0.29 7.51
C PRO A 29 10.27 1.59 7.30
N LYS A 30 10.45 2.34 8.35
CA LYS A 30 11.16 3.60 8.28
C LYS A 30 12.64 3.43 8.51
N THR A 31 13.05 2.31 9.02
CA THR A 31 14.45 2.07 9.33
C THR A 31 14.91 0.84 8.57
N LEU A 32 16.17 0.83 8.21
CA LEU A 32 16.78 -0.30 7.54
C LEU A 32 17.69 -1.03 8.53
N PRO A 33 17.86 -2.33 8.36
CA PRO A 33 18.84 -3.05 9.18
C PRO A 33 20.21 -2.42 9.00
N THR A 34 20.94 -2.30 10.08
CA THR A 34 22.29 -1.71 10.03
C THR A 34 23.29 -2.84 9.88
N LEU A 35 24.48 -2.47 9.40
CA LEU A 35 25.55 -3.45 9.28
C LEU A 35 26.11 -3.71 10.66
N SER A 36 26.31 -4.99 10.97
CA SER A 36 26.92 -5.34 12.25
C SER A 36 28.43 -5.35 12.15
N ASP A 37 28.96 -5.49 10.95
CA ASP A 37 30.40 -5.43 10.75
C ASP A 37 30.67 -5.12 9.27
N GLY A 38 31.91 -5.02 8.90
CA GLY A 38 32.28 -4.67 7.53
C GLY A 38 32.68 -5.84 6.65
N GLU A 39 32.38 -7.06 7.09
CA GLU A 39 32.73 -8.21 6.27
C GLU A 39 31.86 -8.30 5.04
N ALA A 40 32.43 -8.75 3.93
CA ALA A 40 31.73 -8.79 2.66
C ALA A 40 30.44 -9.61 2.73
N GLY A 41 30.47 -10.73 3.43
CA GLY A 41 29.29 -11.58 3.56
C GLY A 41 28.15 -10.87 4.29
N THR A 42 28.48 -10.13 5.35
CA THR A 42 27.49 -9.36 6.10
C THR A 42 26.94 -8.24 5.26
N VAL A 43 27.77 -7.56 4.51
CA VAL A 43 27.34 -6.49 3.64
C VAL A 43 26.36 -7.01 2.61
N LEU A 44 26.69 -8.12 1.96
CA LEU A 44 25.78 -8.70 0.96
C LEU A 44 24.45 -9.13 1.56
N THR A 45 24.49 -9.75 2.72
CA THR A 45 23.25 -10.18 3.38
C THR A 45 22.38 -8.96 3.72
N THR A 46 22.99 -7.91 4.25
CA THR A 46 22.26 -6.71 4.62
C THR A 46 21.69 -6.04 3.38
N MET A 47 22.44 -6.00 2.30
CA MET A 47 21.94 -5.43 1.05
C MET A 47 20.75 -6.21 0.52
N LYS A 48 20.75 -7.52 0.65
CA LYS A 48 19.61 -8.33 0.25
C LYS A 48 18.39 -8.01 1.10
N GLN A 49 18.59 -7.76 2.39
CA GLN A 49 17.50 -7.35 3.26
C GLN A 49 16.92 -6.01 2.84
N TRP A 50 17.78 -5.06 2.51
CA TRP A 50 17.32 -3.75 2.04
C TRP A 50 16.53 -3.89 0.74
N ALA A 51 17.04 -4.70 -0.19
CA ALA A 51 16.37 -4.91 -1.46
C ALA A 51 15.00 -5.56 -1.27
N SER A 52 14.94 -6.52 -0.38
CA SER A 52 13.68 -7.19 -0.07
C SER A 52 12.67 -6.23 0.54
N GLN A 53 13.10 -5.39 1.48
CA GLN A 53 12.21 -4.40 2.08
C GLN A 53 11.70 -3.42 1.05
N TYR A 54 12.58 -2.97 0.17
CA TYR A 54 12.17 -2.04 -0.88
C TYR A 54 11.17 -2.72 -1.81
N HIS A 55 11.47 -3.93 -2.24
CA HIS A 55 10.60 -4.65 -3.16
C HIS A 55 9.21 -4.87 -2.55
N ASP A 56 9.14 -5.30 -1.31
CA ASP A 56 7.87 -5.54 -0.64
C ASP A 56 7.07 -4.25 -0.51
N CYS A 57 7.76 -3.19 -0.13
CA CYS A 57 7.09 -1.91 0.05
C CYS A 57 6.61 -1.35 -1.29
N ALA A 58 7.44 -1.45 -2.32
CA ALA A 58 7.07 -0.97 -3.64
C ALA A 58 5.88 -1.74 -4.20
N THR A 59 5.85 -3.05 -3.97
CA THR A 59 4.75 -3.89 -4.42
C THR A 59 3.44 -3.47 -3.75
N ARG A 60 3.49 -3.24 -2.42
CA ARG A 60 2.30 -2.80 -1.71
C ARG A 60 1.86 -1.41 -2.13
N HIS A 61 2.82 -0.51 -2.30
CA HIS A 61 2.50 0.86 -2.70
C HIS A 61 1.85 0.86 -4.08
N ASN A 62 2.43 0.14 -5.01
CA ASN A 62 1.89 0.08 -6.36
C ASN A 62 0.52 -0.59 -6.37
N GLY A 63 0.33 -1.60 -5.54
CA GLY A 63 -0.97 -2.24 -5.41
C GLY A 63 -2.03 -1.29 -4.89
N LEU A 64 -1.66 -0.44 -3.93
CA LEU A 64 -2.59 0.53 -3.40
C LEU A 64 -2.94 1.58 -4.46
N VAL A 65 -1.94 2.05 -5.19
CA VAL A 65 -2.17 3.02 -6.26
C VAL A 65 -3.10 2.42 -7.31
N ASP A 66 -2.87 1.16 -7.68
CA ASP A 66 -3.72 0.49 -8.66
C ASP A 66 -5.16 0.37 -8.15
N ALA A 67 -5.32 0.05 -6.87
CA ALA A 67 -6.65 -0.06 -6.28
C ALA A 67 -7.36 1.29 -6.28
N ILE A 68 -6.65 2.36 -5.97
CA ILE A 68 -7.23 3.69 -5.98
C ILE A 68 -7.65 4.08 -7.39
N ARG A 69 -6.80 3.80 -8.36
CA ARG A 69 -7.13 4.11 -9.74
C ARG A 69 -8.31 3.31 -10.26
N ALA A 70 -8.38 2.06 -9.85
CA ALA A 70 -9.49 1.23 -10.26
C ALA A 70 -10.83 1.72 -9.69
N ALA A 71 -10.78 2.43 -8.59
CA ALA A 71 -11.98 2.95 -7.96
C ALA A 71 -12.43 4.27 -8.57
N GLU A 72 -11.57 4.89 -9.35
CA GLU A 72 -11.95 6.11 -10.02
C GLU A 72 -12.82 5.79 -11.24
#